data_fd1aaeaa657d05594f450448882cca75
#
_entry.id   fd1aaeaa657d05594f450448882cca75
#
_cell.length_a   1.000
_cell.length_b   1.000
_cell.length_c   1.000
_cell.angle_alpha   90.00
_cell.angle_beta   90.00
_cell.angle_gamma   90.00
#
_symmetry.space_group_name_H-M   'P 1'
#
loop_
_entity.id
_entity.type
_entity.pdbx_description
1 polymer ?
#
loop_
_entity_poly.entity_id
_entity_poly.type
_entity_poly.pdbx_seq_one_letter_code
_entity_poly.pdbx_strand_id
1 'polypeptide(L)'
;MQIRLAENIRALRRQHRFTQEQLAEGLGVTPGAVYKWEAGLSQPELAIIVELADLFDTSVDVLLGYEMKDNRRQTAAERLQRYRVEKDRTGLAEAEKALQKYPNDFEIVYRSAALYRVFGIVETDEALLRRALALLEKARLLLPQNTDPKLSETVLYAETAQTLSALGEADKAVSLWKTHNAGGQYSAIIGSTLSSSCDRPQDALPFLSDALLNACADLVNIVIGYLNVYYKQQDFAAVQAVIHWGLDTLGGLKDADKPCFLDKVNASMLVCLAGAQKNCGEAEAAAASLRQAQTLAAQFDAAPDYRGDAIRFVSGGEPAGIYDDLGATAMDGVRKIVRDLDDAELLEWWKELDKDEA
;
A
#
# COMPACT_ATOMS: atom_id res chain seq x y z
N MET A 1 1.85 40.33 -4.98
CA MET A 1 2.14 39.56 -3.78
C MET A 1 1.31 40.20 -2.67
N GLN A 2 0.38 39.49 -2.08
CA GLN A 2 -0.49 40.05 -1.04
C GLN A 2 -0.04 39.46 0.29
N ILE A 3 0.60 40.30 1.10
CA ILE A 3 1.04 39.92 2.46
C ILE A 3 -0.20 39.99 3.36
N ARG A 4 -0.53 38.90 4.07
CA ARG A 4 -1.69 38.79 4.97
C ARG A 4 -1.30 38.91 6.45
N LEU A 5 -0.18 39.57 6.74
CA LEU A 5 0.40 39.63 8.07
C LEU A 5 -0.59 40.13 9.13
N ALA A 6 -1.34 41.20 8.85
CA ALA A 6 -2.31 41.78 9.78
C ALA A 6 -3.43 40.79 10.16
N GLU A 7 -3.97 40.10 9.14
CA GLU A 7 -5.02 39.08 9.32
C GLU A 7 -4.50 37.89 10.13
N ASN A 8 -3.28 37.42 9.80
CA ASN A 8 -2.69 36.26 10.44
C ASN A 8 -2.28 36.55 11.90
N ILE A 9 -1.71 37.70 12.20
CA ILE A 9 -1.43 38.09 13.60
C ILE A 9 -2.73 38.05 14.41
N ARG A 10 -3.80 38.63 13.88
CA ARG A 10 -5.09 38.65 14.55
C ARG A 10 -5.70 37.26 14.75
N ALA A 11 -5.59 36.40 13.72
CA ALA A 11 -6.10 35.03 13.74
C ALA A 11 -5.34 34.16 14.75
N LEU A 12 -4.01 34.18 14.69
CA LEU A 12 -3.12 33.39 15.58
C LEU A 12 -3.27 33.86 17.03
N ARG A 13 -3.28 35.17 17.27
CA ARG A 13 -3.53 35.69 18.63
C ARG A 13 -4.83 35.14 19.22
N ARG A 14 -5.93 35.15 18.46
CA ARG A 14 -7.21 34.60 18.90
C ARG A 14 -7.19 33.10 19.12
N GLN A 15 -6.50 32.38 18.23
CA GLN A 15 -6.32 30.94 18.36
C GLN A 15 -5.59 30.59 19.65
N HIS A 16 -4.56 31.35 20.00
CA HIS A 16 -3.80 31.21 21.25
C HIS A 16 -4.49 31.86 22.46
N ARG A 17 -5.69 32.46 22.27
CA ARG A 17 -6.51 33.09 23.31
C ARG A 17 -5.84 34.27 24.02
N PHE A 18 -4.91 34.96 23.34
CA PHE A 18 -4.29 36.18 23.87
C PHE A 18 -5.20 37.39 23.65
N THR A 19 -5.23 38.35 24.63
CA THR A 19 -5.68 39.69 24.37
C THR A 19 -4.61 40.49 23.63
N GLN A 20 -4.92 41.68 23.10
CA GLN A 20 -3.91 42.55 22.48
C GLN A 20 -2.87 43.02 23.52
N GLU A 21 -3.28 43.24 24.74
CA GLU A 21 -2.43 43.60 25.87
C GLU A 21 -1.46 42.45 26.21
N GLN A 22 -1.94 41.22 26.32
CA GLN A 22 -1.11 40.06 26.61
C GLN A 22 -0.10 39.77 25.48
N LEU A 23 -0.51 39.92 24.21
CA LEU A 23 0.41 39.80 23.09
C LEU A 23 1.48 40.89 23.13
N ALA A 24 1.08 42.15 23.44
CA ALA A 24 1.99 43.26 23.55
C ALA A 24 3.02 43.06 24.68
N GLU A 25 2.57 42.57 25.83
CA GLU A 25 3.43 42.23 26.96
C GLU A 25 4.46 41.15 26.60
N GLY A 26 4.01 40.07 25.95
CA GLY A 26 4.87 38.94 25.53
C GLY A 26 5.97 39.35 24.53
N LEU A 27 5.73 40.42 23.75
CA LEU A 27 6.65 40.95 22.75
C LEU A 27 7.41 42.20 23.20
N GLY A 28 7.19 42.69 24.42
CA GLY A 28 7.80 43.93 24.94
C GLY A 28 7.40 45.20 24.20
N VAL A 29 6.20 45.26 23.61
CA VAL A 29 5.70 46.38 22.82
C VAL A 29 4.47 47.01 23.45
N THR A 30 3.93 48.10 22.93
CA THR A 30 2.71 48.70 23.41
C THR A 30 1.46 48.04 22.81
N PRO A 31 0.32 47.95 23.54
CA PRO A 31 -0.93 47.46 22.99
C PRO A 31 -1.41 48.20 21.74
N GLY A 32 -1.12 49.52 21.68
CA GLY A 32 -1.40 50.32 20.49
C GLY A 32 -0.57 49.94 19.25
N ALA A 33 0.61 49.35 19.43
CA ALA A 33 1.38 48.81 18.30
C ALA A 33 0.70 47.53 17.73
N VAL A 34 0.28 46.60 18.61
CA VAL A 34 -0.44 45.41 18.22
C VAL A 34 -1.78 45.75 17.52
N TYR A 35 -2.54 46.71 18.05
CA TYR A 35 -3.72 47.22 17.37
C TYR A 35 -3.43 47.71 15.94
N LYS A 36 -2.41 48.52 15.77
CA LYS A 36 -2.04 49.09 14.45
C LYS A 36 -1.63 47.98 13.48
N TRP A 37 -0.93 46.93 13.94
CA TRP A 37 -0.55 45.78 13.11
C TRP A 37 -1.76 44.98 12.65
N GLU A 38 -2.67 44.66 13.57
CA GLU A 38 -3.92 43.93 13.26
C GLU A 38 -4.89 44.73 12.40
N ALA A 39 -4.82 46.06 12.47
CA ALA A 39 -5.62 46.95 11.65
C ALA A 39 -4.94 47.26 10.29
N GLY A 40 -3.70 46.74 10.04
CA GLY A 40 -2.96 47.03 8.82
C GLY A 40 -2.46 48.47 8.69
N LEU A 41 -2.47 49.23 9.77
CA LEU A 41 -2.05 50.63 9.80
C LEU A 41 -0.53 50.80 9.90
N SER A 42 0.18 49.79 10.38
CA SER A 42 1.63 49.71 10.40
C SER A 42 2.05 48.21 10.37
N GLN A 43 3.34 48.00 10.12
CA GLN A 43 3.91 46.63 10.17
C GLN A 43 4.90 46.56 11.34
N PRO A 44 5.02 45.37 11.99
CA PRO A 44 6.08 45.11 12.95
C PRO A 44 7.45 45.14 12.27
N GLU A 45 8.48 45.45 13.04
CA GLU A 45 9.86 45.26 12.60
C GLU A 45 10.22 43.80 12.39
N LEU A 46 11.24 43.52 11.58
CA LEU A 46 11.62 42.14 11.22
C LEU A 46 11.91 41.27 12.44
N ALA A 47 12.54 41.81 13.48
CA ALA A 47 12.82 41.10 14.71
C ALA A 47 11.50 40.64 15.41
N ILE A 48 10.54 41.55 15.49
CA ILE A 48 9.21 41.27 16.08
C ILE A 48 8.43 40.24 15.24
N ILE A 49 8.60 40.20 13.91
CA ILE A 49 7.99 39.16 13.06
C ILE A 49 8.54 37.78 13.41
N VAL A 50 9.83 37.66 13.67
CA VAL A 50 10.45 36.40 14.11
C VAL A 50 9.94 36.01 15.50
N GLU A 51 9.91 36.94 16.47
CA GLU A 51 9.39 36.71 17.82
C GLU A 51 7.89 36.31 17.80
N LEU A 52 7.09 36.92 16.93
CA LEU A 52 5.70 36.53 16.72
C LEU A 52 5.57 35.08 16.20
N ALA A 53 6.44 34.70 15.27
CA ALA A 53 6.45 33.35 14.72
C ALA A 53 6.81 32.33 15.82
N ASP A 54 7.81 32.62 16.63
CA ASP A 54 8.22 31.77 17.75
C ASP A 54 7.11 31.73 18.83
N LEU A 55 6.51 32.85 19.19
CA LEU A 55 5.44 32.93 20.20
C LEU A 55 4.20 32.13 19.77
N PHE A 56 3.88 32.10 18.49
CA PHE A 56 2.74 31.37 17.94
C PHE A 56 3.09 29.96 17.45
N ASP A 57 4.31 29.49 17.71
CA ASP A 57 4.80 28.17 17.24
C ASP A 57 4.49 27.94 15.76
N THR A 58 4.84 28.92 14.93
CA THR A 58 4.58 28.92 13.49
C THR A 58 5.79 29.41 12.70
N SER A 59 5.81 29.19 11.38
CA SER A 59 6.87 29.78 10.55
C SER A 59 6.59 31.23 10.16
N VAL A 60 7.63 32.01 9.93
CA VAL A 60 7.52 33.37 9.41
C VAL A 60 6.73 33.42 8.11
N ASP A 61 6.87 32.44 7.24
CA ASP A 61 6.12 32.34 5.97
C ASP A 61 4.61 32.21 6.21
N VAL A 62 4.21 31.38 7.15
CA VAL A 62 2.80 31.24 7.55
C VAL A 62 2.29 32.53 8.16
N LEU A 63 3.08 33.16 9.03
CA LEU A 63 2.72 34.44 9.65
C LEU A 63 2.54 35.55 8.62
N LEU A 64 3.41 35.62 7.60
CA LEU A 64 3.32 36.57 6.51
C LEU A 64 2.16 36.25 5.54
N GLY A 65 1.61 35.04 5.58
CA GLY A 65 0.70 34.53 4.57
C GLY A 65 1.39 34.43 3.20
N TYR A 66 2.70 34.16 3.23
CA TYR A 66 3.48 34.05 2.02
C TYR A 66 3.29 32.68 1.40
N GLU A 67 2.50 32.62 0.35
CA GLU A 67 2.45 31.48 -0.55
C GLU A 67 3.49 31.70 -1.65
N MET A 68 4.56 30.91 -1.62
CA MET A 68 5.54 30.94 -2.69
C MET A 68 4.82 30.54 -3.98
N LYS A 69 4.96 31.34 -5.04
CA LYS A 69 4.37 31.02 -6.35
C LYS A 69 4.75 29.58 -6.72
N ASP A 70 3.76 28.71 -6.73
CA ASP A 70 3.82 27.26 -6.84
C ASP A 70 4.75 26.73 -7.96
N ASN A 71 4.85 27.47 -9.06
CA ASN A 71 5.61 27.08 -10.24
C ASN A 71 7.12 26.84 -10.00
N ARG A 72 7.75 27.46 -9.03
CA ARG A 72 9.19 27.24 -8.80
C ARG A 72 9.47 26.02 -7.93
N ARG A 73 8.67 25.80 -6.90
CA ARG A 73 8.77 24.63 -6.02
C ARG A 73 8.36 23.36 -6.77
N GLN A 74 7.18 23.39 -7.38
CA GLN A 74 6.66 22.28 -8.17
C GLN A 74 7.61 21.91 -9.31
N THR A 75 8.15 22.88 -10.05
CA THR A 75 9.13 22.63 -11.10
C THR A 75 10.42 21.98 -10.56
N ALA A 76 10.87 22.33 -9.33
CA ALA A 76 12.02 21.69 -8.70
C ALA A 76 11.72 20.23 -8.34
N ALA A 77 10.55 19.98 -7.74
CA ALA A 77 10.10 18.63 -7.38
C ALA A 77 9.95 17.73 -8.63
N GLU A 78 9.32 18.25 -9.70
CA GLU A 78 9.17 17.52 -10.96
C GLU A 78 10.53 17.19 -11.62
N ARG A 79 11.49 18.14 -11.58
CA ARG A 79 12.86 17.88 -12.07
C ARG A 79 13.55 16.79 -11.27
N LEU A 80 13.47 16.81 -9.94
CA LEU A 80 14.04 15.74 -9.10
C LEU A 80 13.44 14.37 -9.43
N GLN A 81 12.14 14.31 -9.64
CA GLN A 81 11.46 13.08 -10.07
C GLN A 81 11.98 12.61 -11.45
N ARG A 82 12.14 13.51 -12.40
CA ARG A 82 12.66 13.19 -13.73
C ARG A 82 14.08 12.64 -13.66
N TYR A 83 14.99 13.31 -12.94
CA TYR A 83 16.36 12.83 -12.73
C TYR A 83 16.41 11.44 -12.12
N ARG A 84 15.48 11.13 -11.21
CA ARG A 84 15.37 9.80 -10.61
C ARG A 84 14.95 8.75 -11.65
N VAL A 85 13.96 9.04 -12.48
CA VAL A 85 13.43 8.11 -13.50
C VAL A 85 14.44 7.89 -14.61
N GLU A 86 15.07 8.96 -15.09
CA GLU A 86 16.09 8.95 -16.15
C GLU A 86 17.45 8.43 -15.64
N LYS A 87 17.61 8.26 -14.31
CA LYS A 87 18.87 7.91 -13.65
C LYS A 87 20.00 8.88 -14.01
N ASP A 88 19.70 10.17 -14.12
CA ASP A 88 20.69 11.21 -14.40
C ASP A 88 21.33 11.68 -13.09
N ARG A 89 22.61 11.36 -12.92
CA ARG A 89 23.40 11.67 -11.72
C ARG A 89 23.53 13.17 -11.44
N THR A 90 23.39 14.01 -12.46
CA THR A 90 23.43 15.49 -12.27
C THR A 90 22.32 15.97 -11.36
N GLY A 91 21.25 15.18 -11.23
CA GLY A 91 20.16 15.42 -10.29
C GLY A 91 20.59 15.52 -8.82
N LEU A 92 21.71 14.91 -8.40
CA LEU A 92 22.22 15.04 -7.02
C LEU A 92 22.61 16.49 -6.70
N ALA A 93 23.25 17.19 -7.64
CA ALA A 93 23.61 18.60 -7.47
C ALA A 93 22.35 19.50 -7.46
N GLU A 94 21.34 19.15 -8.27
CA GLU A 94 20.06 19.87 -8.25
C GLU A 94 19.27 19.60 -6.94
N ALA A 95 19.37 18.39 -6.38
CA ALA A 95 18.77 18.06 -5.10
C ALA A 95 19.36 18.91 -3.96
N GLU A 96 20.69 19.08 -3.91
CA GLU A 96 21.31 19.95 -2.91
C GLU A 96 20.89 21.42 -3.06
N LYS A 97 20.82 21.94 -4.27
CA LYS A 97 20.30 23.30 -4.51
C LYS A 97 18.84 23.45 -4.06
N ALA A 98 18.02 22.44 -4.34
CA ALA A 98 16.62 22.44 -3.94
C ALA A 98 16.47 22.37 -2.43
N LEU A 99 17.26 21.52 -1.75
CA LEU A 99 17.28 21.39 -0.30
C LEU A 99 17.77 22.65 0.41
N GLN A 100 18.77 23.36 -0.15
CA GLN A 100 19.21 24.66 0.37
C GLN A 100 18.12 25.72 0.27
N LYS A 101 17.35 25.70 -0.82
CA LYS A 101 16.28 26.67 -1.06
C LYS A 101 14.99 26.35 -0.31
N TYR A 102 14.66 25.08 -0.15
CA TYR A 102 13.41 24.57 0.42
C TYR A 102 13.70 23.50 1.49
N PRO A 103 14.43 23.83 2.55
CA PRO A 103 14.93 22.84 3.50
C PRO A 103 13.83 22.11 4.25
N ASN A 104 12.67 22.73 4.45
CA ASN A 104 11.55 22.19 5.22
C ASN A 104 10.31 21.94 4.36
N ASP A 105 10.47 21.69 3.08
CA ASP A 105 9.40 21.28 2.17
C ASP A 105 9.39 19.76 2.05
N PHE A 106 8.26 19.12 2.40
CA PHE A 106 8.14 17.67 2.37
C PHE A 106 8.49 17.07 1.02
N GLU A 107 7.92 17.62 -0.06
CA GLU A 107 8.07 17.04 -1.39
C GLU A 107 9.51 17.12 -1.88
N ILE A 108 10.18 18.26 -1.67
CA ILE A 108 11.59 18.42 -2.03
C ILE A 108 12.48 17.48 -1.21
N VAL A 109 12.27 17.39 0.11
CA VAL A 109 13.05 16.53 1.00
C VAL A 109 12.85 15.06 0.62
N TYR A 110 11.62 14.63 0.41
CA TYR A 110 11.30 13.24 0.05
C TYR A 110 11.86 12.85 -1.34
N ARG A 111 11.65 13.69 -2.36
CA ARG A 111 12.17 13.43 -3.71
C ARG A 111 13.69 13.43 -3.76
N SER A 112 14.33 14.29 -2.98
CA SER A 112 15.78 14.26 -2.81
C SER A 112 16.24 12.98 -2.13
N ALA A 113 15.58 12.55 -1.06
CA ALA A 113 15.88 11.26 -0.41
C ALA A 113 15.78 10.08 -1.39
N ALA A 114 14.70 10.01 -2.17
CA ALA A 114 14.51 8.99 -3.19
C ALA A 114 15.60 8.99 -4.27
N LEU A 115 16.06 10.18 -4.67
CA LEU A 115 17.15 10.33 -5.65
C LEU A 115 18.49 9.83 -5.06
N TYR A 116 18.85 10.27 -3.85
CA TYR A 116 20.05 9.81 -3.13
C TYR A 116 20.05 8.29 -2.93
N ARG A 117 18.88 7.72 -2.59
CA ARG A 117 18.73 6.27 -2.41
C ARG A 117 18.97 5.51 -3.71
N VAL A 118 18.41 5.96 -4.83
CA VAL A 118 18.61 5.29 -6.15
C VAL A 118 20.09 5.26 -6.52
N PHE A 119 20.79 6.38 -6.44
CA PHE A 119 22.22 6.44 -6.78
C PHE A 119 23.07 5.69 -5.75
N GLY A 120 22.75 5.79 -4.46
CA GLY A 120 23.45 5.04 -3.42
C GLY A 120 23.36 3.52 -3.62
N ILE A 121 22.22 3.00 -4.08
CA ILE A 121 22.05 1.57 -4.40
C ILE A 121 22.80 1.22 -5.69
N VAL A 122 22.64 2.00 -6.75
CA VAL A 122 23.25 1.70 -8.06
C VAL A 122 24.78 1.77 -8.01
N GLU A 123 25.33 2.74 -7.31
CA GLU A 123 26.77 2.97 -7.18
C GLU A 123 27.38 2.25 -5.96
N THR A 124 26.57 1.63 -5.12
CA THR A 124 26.97 1.04 -3.84
C THR A 124 27.71 2.07 -2.98
N ASP A 125 27.20 3.31 -2.99
CA ASP A 125 27.81 4.45 -2.28
C ASP A 125 27.14 4.66 -0.90
N GLU A 126 27.89 4.32 0.14
CA GLU A 126 27.43 4.42 1.52
C GLU A 126 27.09 5.87 1.91
N ALA A 127 27.83 6.86 1.43
CA ALA A 127 27.59 8.27 1.78
C ALA A 127 26.26 8.76 1.21
N LEU A 128 25.94 8.36 -0.02
CA LEU A 128 24.63 8.66 -0.64
C LEU A 128 23.49 7.98 0.11
N LEU A 129 23.66 6.72 0.51
CA LEU A 129 22.65 5.98 1.29
C LEU A 129 22.44 6.59 2.68
N ARG A 130 23.50 6.99 3.37
CA ARG A 130 23.37 7.70 4.66
C ARG A 130 22.70 9.06 4.50
N ARG A 131 23.00 9.78 3.42
CA ARG A 131 22.31 11.02 3.09
C ARG A 131 20.81 10.79 2.87
N ALA A 132 20.46 9.72 2.13
CA ALA A 132 19.07 9.31 1.92
C ALA A 132 18.34 9.02 3.24
N LEU A 133 18.97 8.27 4.18
CA LEU A 133 18.39 8.01 5.50
C LEU A 133 18.07 9.29 6.28
N ALA A 134 19.02 10.22 6.33
CA ALA A 134 18.83 11.49 7.04
C ALA A 134 17.68 12.31 6.43
N LEU A 135 17.53 12.27 5.10
CA LEU A 135 16.45 12.94 4.42
C LEU A 135 15.10 12.23 4.59
N LEU A 136 15.07 10.88 4.64
CA LEU A 136 13.84 10.11 4.94
C LEU A 136 13.35 10.38 6.37
N GLU A 137 14.24 10.45 7.34
CA GLU A 137 13.89 10.82 8.71
C GLU A 137 13.30 12.24 8.76
N LYS A 138 13.92 13.19 8.08
CA LYS A 138 13.39 14.54 7.96
C LYS A 138 12.03 14.56 7.22
N ALA A 139 11.88 13.81 6.15
CA ALA A 139 10.61 13.70 5.43
C ALA A 139 9.49 13.17 6.35
N ARG A 140 9.80 12.22 7.24
CA ARG A 140 8.83 11.72 8.20
C ARG A 140 8.32 12.81 9.15
N LEU A 141 9.18 13.70 9.62
CA LEU A 141 8.77 14.85 10.44
C LEU A 141 7.92 15.87 9.66
N LEU A 142 8.14 15.97 8.36
CA LEU A 142 7.41 16.87 7.47
C LEU A 142 6.16 16.24 6.85
N LEU A 143 5.85 14.97 7.15
CA LEU A 143 4.73 14.23 6.58
C LEU A 143 3.36 14.92 6.69
N PRO A 144 3.04 15.72 7.73
CA PRO A 144 1.80 16.50 7.77
C PRO A 144 1.61 17.48 6.58
N GLN A 145 2.67 17.84 5.86
CA GLN A 145 2.59 18.66 4.64
C GLN A 145 2.25 17.85 3.39
N ASN A 146 2.25 16.51 3.48
CA ASN A 146 2.02 15.66 2.33
C ASN A 146 0.57 15.73 1.86
N THR A 147 0.38 15.85 0.54
CA THR A 147 -0.93 15.83 -0.12
C THR A 147 -1.12 14.62 -1.04
N ASP A 148 -0.08 13.80 -1.24
CA ASP A 148 -0.18 12.58 -2.05
C ASP A 148 -0.68 11.41 -1.18
N PRO A 149 -1.89 10.88 -1.42
CA PRO A 149 -2.44 9.78 -0.64
C PRO A 149 -1.64 8.47 -0.77
N LYS A 150 -0.76 8.36 -1.78
CA LYS A 150 0.11 7.20 -1.98
C LYS A 150 1.34 7.21 -1.08
N LEU A 151 1.66 8.35 -0.49
CA LEU A 151 2.79 8.50 0.43
C LEU A 151 2.26 8.55 1.86
N SER A 152 2.52 7.51 2.60
CA SER A 152 2.14 7.37 4.01
C SER A 152 3.39 7.20 4.88
N GLU A 153 3.24 7.27 6.19
CA GLU A 153 4.31 6.95 7.13
C GLU A 153 4.84 5.52 6.91
N THR A 154 3.95 4.59 6.58
CA THR A 154 4.29 3.20 6.23
C THR A 154 5.26 3.13 5.04
N VAL A 155 5.03 3.93 3.99
CA VAL A 155 5.93 4.00 2.83
C VAL A 155 7.30 4.53 3.24
N LEU A 156 7.36 5.56 4.08
CA LEU A 156 8.64 6.11 4.56
C LEU A 156 9.42 5.08 5.40
N TYR A 157 8.74 4.31 6.25
CA TYR A 157 9.38 3.21 6.99
C TYR A 157 9.90 2.11 6.06
N ALA A 158 9.12 1.74 5.03
CA ALA A 158 9.56 0.76 4.03
C ALA A 158 10.83 1.22 3.30
N GLU A 159 10.86 2.47 2.84
CA GLU A 159 12.02 3.03 2.16
C GLU A 159 13.24 3.18 3.07
N THR A 160 13.01 3.54 4.35
CA THR A 160 14.08 3.60 5.37
C THR A 160 14.69 2.22 5.59
N ALA A 161 13.87 1.19 5.78
CA ALA A 161 14.35 -0.17 5.98
C ALA A 161 15.08 -0.73 4.74
N GLN A 162 14.57 -0.46 3.53
CA GLN A 162 15.27 -0.83 2.30
C GLN A 162 16.63 -0.13 2.18
N THR A 163 16.74 1.12 2.61
CA THR A 163 18.01 1.87 2.59
C THR A 163 18.99 1.31 3.62
N LEU A 164 18.51 0.92 4.81
CA LEU A 164 19.32 0.20 5.82
C LEU A 164 19.82 -1.13 5.29
N SER A 165 18.97 -1.90 4.62
CA SER A 165 19.37 -3.17 3.98
C SER A 165 20.48 -2.95 2.92
N ALA A 166 20.35 -1.90 2.09
CA ALA A 166 21.37 -1.54 1.10
C ALA A 166 22.70 -1.10 1.73
N LEU A 167 22.69 -0.57 2.96
CA LEU A 167 23.87 -0.26 3.75
C LEU A 167 24.50 -1.49 4.42
N GLY A 168 23.94 -2.69 4.25
CA GLY A 168 24.38 -3.89 4.96
C GLY A 168 23.89 -3.95 6.42
N GLU A 169 23.03 -3.02 6.85
CA GLU A 169 22.43 -2.99 8.18
C GLU A 169 21.13 -3.82 8.24
N ALA A 170 21.19 -5.06 7.74
CA ALA A 170 20.05 -5.93 7.50
C ALA A 170 19.21 -6.21 8.76
N ASP A 171 19.85 -6.40 9.92
CA ASP A 171 19.14 -6.63 11.19
C ASP A 171 18.29 -5.41 11.61
N LYS A 172 18.79 -4.20 11.38
CA LYS A 172 18.03 -2.98 11.65
C LYS A 172 16.84 -2.84 10.69
N ALA A 173 17.05 -3.17 9.42
CA ALA A 173 15.99 -3.17 8.42
C ALA A 173 14.88 -4.16 8.79
N VAL A 174 15.24 -5.40 9.15
CA VAL A 174 14.31 -6.44 9.61
C VAL A 174 13.55 -5.99 10.86
N SER A 175 14.26 -5.40 11.84
CA SER A 175 13.62 -4.88 13.06
C SER A 175 12.57 -3.81 12.73
N LEU A 176 12.89 -2.88 11.84
CA LEU A 176 11.99 -1.81 11.44
C LEU A 176 10.76 -2.36 10.71
N TRP A 177 10.94 -3.27 9.75
CA TRP A 177 9.82 -3.92 9.08
C TRP A 177 8.94 -4.70 10.05
N LYS A 178 9.52 -5.49 10.98
CA LYS A 178 8.77 -6.24 11.99
C LYS A 178 7.88 -5.34 12.85
N THR A 179 8.39 -4.17 13.25
CA THR A 179 7.63 -3.21 14.05
C THR A 179 6.40 -2.66 13.31
N HIS A 180 6.46 -2.60 11.98
CA HIS A 180 5.40 -2.04 11.13
C HIS A 180 4.69 -3.09 10.25
N ASN A 181 4.83 -4.39 10.55
CA ASN A 181 4.29 -5.50 9.75
C ASN A 181 2.80 -5.79 10.02
N ALA A 182 1.98 -4.77 10.14
CA ALA A 182 0.55 -4.96 10.30
C ALA A 182 -0.04 -5.70 9.08
N GLY A 183 -0.81 -6.76 9.32
CA GLY A 183 -1.40 -7.57 8.24
C GLY A 183 -0.39 -8.35 7.38
N GLY A 184 0.85 -8.48 7.81
CA GLY A 184 1.86 -9.25 7.08
C GLY A 184 2.44 -8.54 5.84
N GLN A 185 2.18 -7.25 5.64
CA GLN A 185 2.55 -6.51 4.43
C GLN A 185 4.06 -6.53 4.10
N TYR A 186 4.92 -6.75 5.10
CA TYR A 186 6.37 -6.86 4.94
C TYR A 186 6.90 -8.29 5.11
N SER A 187 6.04 -9.27 5.31
CA SER A 187 6.45 -10.65 5.59
C SER A 187 7.36 -11.19 4.48
N ALA A 188 7.06 -10.94 3.21
CA ALA A 188 7.89 -11.39 2.09
C ALA A 188 9.32 -10.81 2.14
N ILE A 189 9.46 -9.51 2.35
CA ILE A 189 10.78 -8.86 2.39
C ILE A 189 11.54 -9.21 3.67
N ILE A 190 10.86 -9.36 4.81
CA ILE A 190 11.46 -9.82 6.07
C ILE A 190 12.05 -11.21 5.88
N GLY A 191 11.27 -12.15 5.35
CA GLY A 191 11.72 -13.51 5.10
C GLY A 191 12.89 -13.57 4.13
N SER A 192 12.80 -12.84 3.02
CA SER A 192 13.88 -12.75 2.02
C SER A 192 15.17 -12.18 2.64
N THR A 193 15.08 -11.11 3.43
CA THR A 193 16.25 -10.48 4.05
C THR A 193 16.86 -11.35 5.15
N LEU A 194 16.03 -12.01 5.97
CA LEU A 194 16.50 -12.95 6.98
C LEU A 194 17.31 -14.10 6.38
N SER A 195 16.84 -14.65 5.25
CA SER A 195 17.51 -15.78 4.60
C SER A 195 18.75 -15.37 3.81
N SER A 196 18.75 -14.19 3.15
CA SER A 196 19.84 -13.80 2.25
C SER A 196 20.92 -12.96 2.91
N SER A 197 20.55 -12.06 3.83
CA SER A 197 21.48 -11.06 4.37
C SER A 197 21.81 -11.23 5.85
N CYS A 198 20.91 -11.89 6.60
CA CYS A 198 21.14 -12.15 8.03
C CYS A 198 21.60 -13.59 8.31
N ASP A 199 21.71 -14.46 7.31
CA ASP A 199 22.03 -15.89 7.44
C ASP A 199 21.16 -16.62 8.49
N ARG A 200 19.86 -16.32 8.51
CA ARG A 200 18.88 -16.84 9.46
C ARG A 200 17.70 -17.51 8.75
N PRO A 201 17.95 -18.59 7.96
CA PRO A 201 16.92 -19.19 7.11
C PRO A 201 15.77 -19.80 7.91
N GLN A 202 16.01 -20.30 9.13
CA GLN A 202 14.95 -20.87 9.97
C GLN A 202 14.00 -19.79 10.50
N ASP A 203 14.51 -18.60 10.81
CA ASP A 203 13.69 -17.47 11.24
C ASP A 203 12.91 -16.84 10.06
N ALA A 204 13.32 -17.10 8.84
CA ALA A 204 12.67 -16.62 7.63
C ALA A 204 11.37 -17.38 7.30
N LEU A 205 11.34 -18.68 7.58
CA LEU A 205 10.26 -19.59 7.17
C LEU A 205 8.87 -19.13 7.62
N PRO A 206 8.61 -18.71 8.87
CA PRO A 206 7.30 -18.22 9.27
C PRO A 206 6.84 -17.01 8.47
N PHE A 207 7.74 -16.07 8.17
CA PHE A 207 7.43 -14.87 7.39
C PHE A 207 7.16 -15.18 5.92
N LEU A 208 7.93 -16.09 5.33
CA LEU A 208 7.70 -16.53 3.95
C LEU A 208 6.37 -17.29 3.82
N SER A 209 6.04 -18.12 4.82
CA SER A 209 4.76 -18.84 4.88
C SER A 209 3.58 -17.88 4.97
N ASP A 210 3.64 -16.90 5.88
CA ASP A 210 2.62 -15.86 6.01
C ASP A 210 2.45 -15.05 4.70
N ALA A 211 3.56 -14.64 4.09
CA ALA A 211 3.54 -13.94 2.82
C ALA A 211 2.92 -14.77 1.69
N LEU A 212 3.19 -16.07 1.65
CA LEU A 212 2.63 -16.95 0.63
C LEU A 212 1.13 -17.15 0.81
N LEU A 213 0.64 -17.32 2.04
CA LEU A 213 -0.78 -17.42 2.34
C LEU A 213 -1.52 -16.13 1.97
N ASN A 214 -0.96 -14.97 2.30
CA ASN A 214 -1.52 -13.67 1.90
C ASN A 214 -1.55 -13.51 0.37
N ALA A 215 -0.48 -13.90 -0.33
CA ALA A 215 -0.44 -13.88 -1.79
C ALA A 215 -1.47 -14.81 -2.44
N CYS A 216 -1.74 -15.99 -1.84
CA CYS A 216 -2.81 -16.88 -2.30
C CYS A 216 -4.19 -16.21 -2.19
N ALA A 217 -4.47 -15.56 -1.06
CA ALA A 217 -5.73 -14.85 -0.85
C ALA A 217 -5.90 -13.68 -1.84
N ASP A 218 -4.85 -12.89 -2.05
CA ASP A 218 -4.85 -11.81 -3.03
C ASP A 218 -5.07 -12.34 -4.45
N LEU A 219 -4.44 -13.44 -4.82
CA LEU A 219 -4.60 -14.06 -6.14
C LEU A 219 -6.05 -14.53 -6.37
N VAL A 220 -6.68 -15.16 -5.38
CA VAL A 220 -8.09 -15.54 -5.45
C VAL A 220 -8.97 -14.31 -5.68
N ASN A 221 -8.76 -13.23 -4.91
CA ASN A 221 -9.51 -11.99 -5.07
C ASN A 221 -9.29 -11.34 -6.45
N ILE A 222 -8.09 -11.39 -6.99
CA ILE A 222 -7.76 -10.89 -8.34
C ILE A 222 -8.54 -11.68 -9.40
N VAL A 223 -8.54 -13.01 -9.31
CA VAL A 223 -9.30 -13.87 -10.23
C VAL A 223 -10.79 -13.54 -10.18
N ILE A 224 -11.37 -13.48 -8.97
CA ILE A 224 -12.79 -13.12 -8.78
C ILE A 224 -13.08 -11.73 -9.37
N GLY A 225 -12.17 -10.77 -9.17
CA GLY A 225 -12.32 -9.42 -9.73
C GLY A 225 -12.40 -9.42 -11.25
N TYR A 226 -11.49 -10.13 -11.93
CA TYR A 226 -11.51 -10.26 -13.38
C TYR A 226 -12.74 -11.01 -13.88
N LEU A 227 -13.16 -12.08 -13.21
CA LEU A 227 -14.39 -12.80 -13.54
C LEU A 227 -15.59 -11.86 -13.53
N ASN A 228 -15.77 -11.07 -12.49
CA ASN A 228 -16.87 -10.12 -12.39
C ASN A 228 -16.85 -9.08 -13.50
N VAL A 229 -15.66 -8.59 -13.92
CA VAL A 229 -15.53 -7.64 -15.02
C VAL A 229 -16.00 -8.28 -16.33
N TYR A 230 -15.43 -9.45 -16.69
CA TYR A 230 -15.70 -10.06 -17.98
C TYR A 230 -17.11 -10.66 -18.07
N TYR A 231 -17.68 -11.17 -16.98
CA TYR A 231 -19.10 -11.55 -16.94
C TYR A 231 -20.03 -10.37 -17.23
N LYS A 232 -19.78 -9.20 -16.64
CA LYS A 232 -20.56 -7.98 -16.93
C LYS A 232 -20.40 -7.48 -18.36
N GLN A 233 -19.27 -7.74 -18.97
CA GLN A 233 -18.99 -7.42 -20.38
C GLN A 233 -19.52 -8.49 -21.34
N GLN A 234 -20.02 -9.62 -20.83
CA GLN A 234 -20.43 -10.81 -21.59
C GLN A 234 -19.29 -11.39 -22.48
N ASP A 235 -18.03 -11.14 -22.08
CA ASP A 235 -16.85 -11.71 -22.73
C ASP A 235 -16.50 -13.07 -22.10
N PHE A 236 -17.27 -14.07 -22.48
CA PHE A 236 -17.13 -15.43 -21.94
C PHE A 236 -15.84 -16.12 -22.35
N ALA A 237 -15.22 -15.72 -23.45
CA ALA A 237 -13.90 -16.21 -23.82
C ALA A 237 -12.82 -15.71 -22.85
N ALA A 238 -12.88 -14.44 -22.45
CA ALA A 238 -11.99 -13.90 -21.43
C ALA A 238 -12.26 -14.52 -20.04
N VAL A 239 -13.53 -14.82 -19.71
CA VAL A 239 -13.88 -15.55 -18.48
C VAL A 239 -13.20 -16.91 -18.45
N GLN A 240 -13.29 -17.71 -19.53
CA GLN A 240 -12.60 -19.00 -19.62
C GLN A 240 -11.08 -18.85 -19.43
N ALA A 241 -10.46 -17.89 -20.13
CA ALA A 241 -9.03 -17.65 -20.04
C ALA A 241 -8.56 -17.32 -18.61
N VAL A 242 -9.30 -16.46 -17.90
CA VAL A 242 -9.00 -16.11 -16.50
C VAL A 242 -9.15 -17.31 -15.58
N ILE A 243 -10.19 -18.13 -15.75
CA ILE A 243 -10.41 -19.30 -14.90
C ILE A 243 -9.30 -20.33 -15.13
N HIS A 244 -8.96 -20.64 -16.38
CA HIS A 244 -7.86 -21.58 -16.67
C HIS A 244 -6.56 -21.11 -16.04
N TRP A 245 -6.22 -19.82 -16.21
CA TRP A 245 -5.05 -19.24 -15.55
C TRP A 245 -5.11 -19.36 -14.03
N GLY A 246 -6.28 -19.09 -13.41
CA GLY A 246 -6.49 -19.22 -11.98
C GLY A 246 -6.31 -20.66 -11.49
N LEU A 247 -6.97 -21.62 -12.14
CA LEU A 247 -6.87 -23.05 -11.81
C LEU A 247 -5.42 -23.58 -11.92
N ASP A 248 -4.72 -23.24 -12.99
CA ASP A 248 -3.33 -23.64 -13.20
C ASP A 248 -2.42 -23.07 -12.11
N THR A 249 -2.60 -21.77 -11.79
CA THR A 249 -1.77 -21.07 -10.82
C THR A 249 -2.04 -21.59 -9.40
N LEU A 250 -3.30 -21.66 -8.97
CA LEU A 250 -3.69 -22.14 -7.64
C LEU A 250 -3.41 -23.63 -7.47
N GLY A 251 -3.64 -24.44 -8.52
CA GLY A 251 -3.28 -25.86 -8.53
C GLY A 251 -1.79 -26.09 -8.33
N GLY A 252 -0.94 -25.22 -8.85
CA GLY A 252 0.52 -25.27 -8.63
C GLY A 252 0.96 -24.97 -7.19
N LEU A 253 0.11 -24.30 -6.41
CA LEU A 253 0.44 -23.90 -5.03
C LEU A 253 0.13 -24.97 -3.99
N LYS A 254 -0.68 -25.99 -4.30
CA LYS A 254 -1.04 -27.05 -3.34
C LYS A 254 -0.24 -28.34 -3.54
N ASP A 255 -0.12 -29.11 -2.50
CA ASP A 255 0.28 -30.52 -2.61
C ASP A 255 -0.84 -31.31 -3.29
N ALA A 256 -0.51 -32.02 -4.39
CA ALA A 256 -1.51 -32.68 -5.24
C ALA A 256 -2.41 -33.69 -4.49
N ASP A 257 -1.83 -34.35 -3.49
CA ASP A 257 -2.49 -35.47 -2.77
C ASP A 257 -3.15 -35.04 -1.47
N LYS A 258 -3.15 -33.73 -1.15
CA LYS A 258 -3.76 -33.23 0.09
C LYS A 258 -4.96 -32.35 -0.22
N PRO A 259 -6.13 -32.62 0.39
CA PRO A 259 -7.25 -31.69 0.32
C PRO A 259 -6.83 -30.36 1.00
N CYS A 260 -7.25 -29.25 0.40
CA CYS A 260 -7.02 -27.95 0.99
C CYS A 260 -8.11 -26.95 0.55
N PHE A 261 -8.23 -25.83 1.25
CA PHE A 261 -9.24 -24.81 0.96
C PHE A 261 -9.24 -24.32 -0.51
N LEU A 262 -8.10 -24.43 -1.22
CA LEU A 262 -8.06 -24.11 -2.66
C LEU A 262 -8.92 -25.07 -3.50
N ASP A 263 -9.22 -26.28 -3.03
CA ASP A 263 -10.14 -27.18 -3.74
C ASP A 263 -11.57 -26.63 -3.72
N LYS A 264 -11.99 -26.03 -2.60
CA LYS A 264 -13.28 -25.34 -2.49
C LYS A 264 -13.35 -24.14 -3.44
N VAL A 265 -12.26 -23.34 -3.52
CA VAL A 265 -12.14 -22.22 -4.46
C VAL A 265 -12.18 -22.72 -5.91
N ASN A 266 -11.41 -23.77 -6.22
CA ASN A 266 -11.33 -24.34 -7.57
C ASN A 266 -12.67 -24.94 -8.00
N ALA A 267 -13.40 -25.63 -7.10
CA ALA A 267 -14.75 -26.13 -7.39
C ALA A 267 -15.70 -24.97 -7.75
N SER A 268 -15.61 -23.87 -7.03
CA SER A 268 -16.39 -22.65 -7.32
C SER A 268 -16.04 -22.04 -8.68
N MET A 269 -14.76 -21.97 -9.04
CA MET A 269 -14.30 -21.48 -10.34
C MET A 269 -14.75 -22.39 -11.49
N LEU A 270 -14.76 -23.71 -11.30
CA LEU A 270 -15.23 -24.66 -12.32
C LEU A 270 -16.71 -24.50 -12.66
N VAL A 271 -17.55 -24.08 -11.70
CA VAL A 271 -18.95 -23.70 -12.01
C VAL A 271 -19.02 -22.46 -12.90
N CYS A 272 -18.24 -21.45 -12.59
CA CYS A 272 -18.16 -20.26 -13.43
C CYS A 272 -17.63 -20.59 -14.84
N LEU A 273 -16.67 -21.52 -14.93
CA LEU A 273 -16.16 -22.04 -16.21
C LEU A 273 -17.28 -22.67 -17.03
N ALA A 274 -18.06 -23.56 -16.38
CA ALA A 274 -19.19 -24.22 -17.06
C ALA A 274 -20.19 -23.22 -17.62
N GLY A 275 -20.54 -22.18 -16.85
CA GLY A 275 -21.38 -21.10 -17.32
C GLY A 275 -20.80 -20.36 -18.53
N ALA A 276 -19.53 -20.06 -18.52
CA ALA A 276 -18.84 -19.40 -19.64
C ALA A 276 -18.76 -20.29 -20.89
N GLN A 277 -18.38 -21.55 -20.71
CA GLN A 277 -18.34 -22.55 -21.80
C GLN A 277 -19.71 -22.75 -22.47
N LYS A 278 -20.76 -22.86 -21.67
CA LYS A 278 -22.13 -22.94 -22.20
C LYS A 278 -22.49 -21.71 -23.04
N ASN A 279 -22.18 -20.52 -22.57
CA ASN A 279 -22.44 -19.29 -23.32
C ASN A 279 -21.57 -19.15 -24.59
N CYS A 280 -20.46 -19.90 -24.70
CA CYS A 280 -19.67 -20.05 -25.93
C CYS A 280 -20.18 -21.19 -26.83
N GLY A 281 -21.25 -21.92 -26.45
CA GLY A 281 -21.77 -23.06 -27.21
C GLY A 281 -21.01 -24.38 -26.99
N GLU A 282 -20.19 -24.47 -25.95
CA GLU A 282 -19.35 -25.62 -25.62
C GLU A 282 -20.03 -26.54 -24.58
N ALA A 283 -21.20 -27.08 -24.91
CA ALA A 283 -22.06 -27.79 -23.96
C ALA A 283 -21.38 -29.02 -23.31
N GLU A 284 -20.61 -29.80 -24.08
CA GLU A 284 -19.90 -30.97 -23.52
C GLU A 284 -18.83 -30.57 -22.52
N ALA A 285 -18.07 -29.52 -22.82
CA ALA A 285 -17.05 -28.96 -21.91
C ALA A 285 -17.69 -28.41 -20.63
N ALA A 286 -18.80 -27.69 -20.76
CA ALA A 286 -19.55 -27.15 -19.64
C ALA A 286 -20.04 -28.25 -18.68
N ALA A 287 -20.63 -29.34 -19.24
CA ALA A 287 -21.06 -30.49 -18.47
C ALA A 287 -19.87 -31.22 -17.78
N ALA A 288 -18.73 -31.27 -18.45
CA ALA A 288 -17.50 -31.82 -17.85
C ALA A 288 -17.00 -30.96 -16.68
N SER A 289 -16.99 -29.64 -16.83
CA SER A 289 -16.60 -28.70 -15.78
C SER A 289 -17.54 -28.77 -14.57
N LEU A 290 -18.84 -28.93 -14.75
CA LEU A 290 -19.81 -29.14 -13.64
C LEU A 290 -19.54 -30.45 -12.87
N ARG A 291 -19.29 -31.56 -13.60
CA ARG A 291 -18.95 -32.85 -12.96
C ARG A 291 -17.65 -32.74 -12.16
N GLN A 292 -16.66 -32.06 -12.71
CA GLN A 292 -15.40 -31.84 -12.02
C GLN A 292 -15.58 -30.96 -10.77
N ALA A 293 -16.41 -29.92 -10.84
CA ALA A 293 -16.76 -29.07 -9.68
C ALA A 293 -17.41 -29.88 -8.56
N GLN A 294 -18.38 -30.73 -8.90
CA GLN A 294 -19.07 -31.60 -7.97
C GLN A 294 -18.11 -32.60 -7.30
N THR A 295 -17.31 -33.28 -8.11
CA THR A 295 -16.34 -34.28 -7.61
C THR A 295 -15.34 -33.61 -6.65
N LEU A 296 -14.81 -32.44 -7.02
CA LEU A 296 -13.83 -31.72 -6.20
C LEU A 296 -14.45 -31.21 -4.90
N ALA A 297 -15.69 -30.69 -4.95
CA ALA A 297 -16.42 -30.25 -3.77
C ALA A 297 -16.71 -31.42 -2.82
N ALA A 298 -17.18 -32.56 -3.33
CA ALA A 298 -17.43 -33.76 -2.53
C ALA A 298 -16.14 -34.31 -1.90
N GLN A 299 -15.05 -34.34 -2.63
CA GLN A 299 -13.74 -34.75 -2.11
C GLN A 299 -13.26 -33.85 -0.97
N PHE A 300 -13.40 -32.54 -1.12
CA PHE A 300 -13.03 -31.58 -0.07
C PHE A 300 -13.94 -31.75 1.15
N ASP A 301 -15.27 -31.87 0.98
CA ASP A 301 -16.23 -31.99 2.07
C ASP A 301 -16.07 -33.30 2.84
N ALA A 302 -15.55 -34.37 2.22
CA ALA A 302 -15.25 -35.65 2.89
C ALA A 302 -14.10 -35.52 3.93
N ALA A 303 -13.18 -34.59 3.73
CA ALA A 303 -12.05 -34.35 4.63
C ALA A 303 -11.62 -32.84 4.57
N PRO A 304 -12.45 -31.92 5.08
CA PRO A 304 -12.19 -30.50 4.97
C PRO A 304 -10.90 -30.10 5.69
N ASP A 305 -10.00 -29.42 4.99
CA ASP A 305 -8.80 -28.87 5.59
C ASP A 305 -8.66 -27.36 5.28
N TYR A 306 -8.83 -26.55 6.32
CA TYR A 306 -8.71 -25.09 6.31
C TYR A 306 -7.38 -24.61 6.87
N ARG A 307 -6.43 -25.52 7.11
CA ARG A 307 -5.07 -25.18 7.52
C ARG A 307 -4.23 -24.86 6.29
N GLY A 308 -3.26 -23.98 6.46
CA GLY A 308 -2.38 -23.60 5.36
C GLY A 308 -1.29 -24.61 5.05
N ASP A 309 -1.18 -25.73 5.78
CA ASP A 309 -0.07 -26.69 5.66
C ASP A 309 -0.15 -27.61 4.44
N ALA A 310 -1.26 -27.60 3.71
CA ALA A 310 -1.37 -28.22 2.39
C ALA A 310 -0.88 -27.33 1.24
N ILE A 311 -0.59 -26.06 1.50
CA ILE A 311 0.06 -25.17 0.55
C ILE A 311 1.56 -25.50 0.54
N ARG A 312 2.11 -25.68 -0.66
CA ARG A 312 3.54 -25.98 -0.84
C ARG A 312 4.40 -24.92 -0.20
N PHE A 313 5.48 -25.34 0.45
CA PHE A 313 6.48 -24.49 1.12
C PHE A 313 5.99 -23.75 2.37
N VAL A 314 4.70 -23.82 2.73
CA VAL A 314 4.23 -23.30 4.02
C VAL A 314 4.79 -24.17 5.13
N SER A 315 5.56 -23.57 6.04
CA SER A 315 6.22 -24.26 7.14
C SER A 315 6.64 -23.28 8.24
N GLY A 316 6.92 -23.79 9.44
CA GLY A 316 7.56 -23.00 10.50
C GLY A 316 6.65 -22.10 11.33
N GLY A 317 5.34 -22.32 11.32
CA GLY A 317 4.37 -21.59 12.15
C GLY A 317 3.21 -22.46 12.61
N GLU A 318 2.38 -21.94 13.51
CA GLU A 318 1.06 -22.54 13.75
C GLU A 318 0.25 -22.36 12.45
N PRO A 319 -0.46 -23.44 11.99
CA PRO A 319 -1.31 -23.34 10.80
C PRO A 319 -2.37 -22.26 11.02
N ALA A 320 -2.29 -21.19 10.27
CA ALA A 320 -3.33 -20.16 10.28
C ALA A 320 -4.64 -20.78 9.79
N GLY A 321 -5.72 -20.64 10.55
CA GLY A 321 -7.06 -20.97 10.09
C GLY A 321 -7.44 -20.03 8.95
N ILE A 322 -7.79 -20.61 7.80
CA ILE A 322 -8.23 -19.85 6.64
C ILE A 322 -9.75 -19.70 6.76
N TYR A 323 -10.23 -18.49 6.57
CA TYR A 323 -11.65 -18.18 6.53
C TYR A 323 -12.07 -17.90 5.08
N ASP A 324 -13.23 -18.45 4.68
CA ASP A 324 -13.86 -18.13 3.41
C ASP A 324 -15.37 -17.86 3.59
N ASP A 325 -15.98 -17.24 2.62
CA ASP A 325 -17.40 -16.92 2.52
C ASP A 325 -18.13 -17.72 1.42
N LEU A 326 -17.50 -18.79 0.94
CA LEU A 326 -18.00 -19.64 -0.15
C LEU A 326 -19.11 -20.62 0.28
N GLY A 327 -19.56 -20.56 1.53
CA GLY A 327 -20.59 -21.44 2.07
C GLY A 327 -20.09 -22.36 3.19
N ALA A 328 -20.99 -23.00 3.93
CA ALA A 328 -20.64 -23.89 5.03
C ALA A 328 -19.82 -25.10 4.56
N THR A 329 -20.17 -25.66 3.39
CA THR A 329 -19.43 -26.71 2.70
C THR A 329 -19.02 -26.27 1.30
N ALA A 330 -18.11 -26.98 0.65
CA ALA A 330 -17.76 -26.72 -0.74
C ALA A 330 -18.96 -26.95 -1.66
N MET A 331 -19.73 -27.99 -1.38
CA MET A 331 -20.94 -28.31 -2.14
C MET A 331 -22.01 -27.23 -2.01
N ASP A 332 -22.20 -26.63 -0.81
CA ASP A 332 -23.11 -25.50 -0.62
C ASP A 332 -22.67 -24.27 -1.42
N GLY A 333 -21.36 -24.02 -1.47
CA GLY A 333 -20.76 -22.95 -2.26
C GLY A 333 -21.02 -23.15 -3.76
N VAL A 334 -20.76 -24.33 -4.28
CA VAL A 334 -21.02 -24.70 -5.67
C VAL A 334 -22.49 -24.54 -6.00
N ARG A 335 -23.40 -25.08 -5.19
CA ARG A 335 -24.87 -24.95 -5.38
C ARG A 335 -25.33 -23.51 -5.36
N LYS A 336 -24.73 -22.67 -4.54
CA LYS A 336 -25.02 -21.24 -4.49
C LYS A 336 -24.62 -20.57 -5.81
N ILE A 337 -23.41 -20.80 -6.31
CA ILE A 337 -22.93 -20.19 -7.55
C ILE A 337 -23.76 -20.62 -8.74
N VAL A 338 -24.12 -21.91 -8.86
CA VAL A 338 -25.03 -22.39 -9.93
C VAL A 338 -26.33 -21.62 -9.95
N ARG A 339 -26.88 -21.29 -8.79
CA ARG A 339 -28.12 -20.47 -8.69
C ARG A 339 -27.88 -19.00 -9.00
N ASP A 340 -26.75 -18.45 -8.55
CA ASP A 340 -26.43 -17.03 -8.73
C ASP A 340 -26.09 -16.67 -10.19
N LEU A 341 -25.70 -17.68 -11.00
CA LEU A 341 -25.50 -17.50 -12.45
C LEU A 341 -26.81 -17.27 -13.21
N ASP A 342 -27.98 -17.52 -12.59
CA ASP A 342 -29.33 -17.31 -13.15
C ASP A 342 -29.53 -17.97 -14.53
N ASP A 343 -28.94 -19.15 -14.73
CA ASP A 343 -29.01 -19.92 -15.96
C ASP A 343 -29.83 -21.19 -15.75
N ALA A 344 -31.04 -21.21 -16.31
CA ALA A 344 -32.02 -22.28 -16.09
C ALA A 344 -31.51 -23.65 -16.59
N GLU A 345 -30.83 -23.68 -17.74
CA GLU A 345 -30.33 -24.93 -18.33
C GLU A 345 -29.14 -25.46 -17.54
N LEU A 346 -28.21 -24.59 -17.11
CA LEU A 346 -27.09 -24.97 -16.23
C LEU A 346 -27.60 -25.53 -14.89
N LEU A 347 -28.68 -24.91 -14.37
CA LEU A 347 -29.32 -25.38 -13.14
C LEU A 347 -29.98 -26.76 -13.31
N GLU A 348 -30.54 -27.05 -14.48
CA GLU A 348 -31.10 -28.39 -14.77
C GLU A 348 -30.00 -29.45 -14.88
N TRP A 349 -28.91 -29.15 -15.61
CA TRP A 349 -27.78 -30.06 -15.66
C TRP A 349 -27.20 -30.35 -14.26
N TRP A 350 -27.11 -29.33 -13.43
CA TRP A 350 -26.68 -29.51 -12.05
C TRP A 350 -27.61 -30.43 -11.25
N LYS A 351 -28.96 -30.26 -11.37
CA LYS A 351 -29.92 -31.09 -10.69
C LYS A 351 -29.89 -32.55 -11.15
N GLU A 352 -29.58 -32.83 -12.41
CA GLU A 352 -29.39 -34.16 -12.91
C GLU A 352 -28.18 -34.84 -12.27
N LEU A 353 -27.05 -34.11 -12.21
CA LEU A 353 -25.83 -34.60 -11.55
C LEU A 353 -26.02 -34.83 -10.05
N ASP A 354 -26.75 -33.95 -9.34
CA ASP A 354 -26.97 -34.05 -7.88
C ASP A 354 -27.93 -35.20 -7.51
N LYS A 355 -28.70 -35.76 -8.48
CA LYS A 355 -29.56 -36.94 -8.26
C LYS A 355 -28.83 -38.28 -8.40
N ASP A 356 -27.74 -38.28 -9.17
CA ASP A 356 -26.99 -39.55 -9.39
C ASP A 356 -26.11 -39.92 -8.20
N GLU A 357 -25.93 -39.01 -7.23
CA GLU A 357 -25.18 -39.26 -5.97
C GLU A 357 -26.06 -39.47 -4.73
N ALA A 358 -27.39 -39.33 -4.81
CA ALA A 358 -28.32 -39.53 -3.69
C ALA A 358 -28.87 -40.94 -3.66
#